data_2e01011b98c2b009e5997a70a168c184
#
_entry.id   2e01011b98c2b009e5997a70a168c184
#
_cell.length_a   1.000
_cell.length_b   1.000
_cell.length_c   1.000
_cell.angle_alpha   90.00
_cell.angle_beta   90.00
_cell.angle_gamma   90.00
#
_symmetry.space_group_name_H-M   'P 1'
#
loop_
_entity.id
_entity.type
_entity.pdbx_description
1 polymer ?
#
loop_
_entity_poly.entity_id
_entity_poly.type
_entity_poly.pdbx_seq_one_letter_code
_entity_poly.pdbx_strand_id
1 'polypeptide(L)'
;MRVEYINPFVETSFRVLQEVLGGAEVKRGDLYLKSTAMPVMGVAALVGLAGDVEGRVLFDMTYETALNLASKMNGETLTQFDDLAKATISELANLITAQAVTKLHELGFKFDLTPPTLFAGEKMEIAALPGSAQNVEALIVPLISECGEIELNVAIRERAE
;
A
#
# COMPACT_ATOMS: atom_id res chain seq x y z
N MET A 1 -5.40 3.53 -16.50
CA MET A 1 -4.52 2.66 -15.69
C MET A 1 -4.68 1.22 -16.18
N ARG A 2 -3.58 0.57 -16.48
CA ARG A 2 -3.63 -0.78 -17.04
C ARG A 2 -3.79 -1.83 -15.94
N VAL A 3 -4.67 -2.79 -16.17
CA VAL A 3 -4.94 -3.90 -15.24
C VAL A 3 -3.67 -4.71 -14.98
N GLU A 4 -2.82 -4.89 -15.98
CA GLU A 4 -1.56 -5.62 -15.86
C GLU A 4 -0.61 -5.00 -14.83
N TYR A 5 -0.70 -3.70 -14.59
CA TYR A 5 0.11 -3.02 -13.58
C TYR A 5 -0.46 -3.20 -12.17
N ILE A 6 -1.76 -3.34 -12.06
CA ILE A 6 -2.47 -3.37 -10.78
C ILE A 6 -2.52 -4.77 -10.19
N ASN A 7 -2.84 -5.77 -11.00
CA ASN A 7 -3.05 -7.14 -10.54
C ASN A 7 -1.89 -7.70 -9.70
N PRO A 8 -0.61 -7.49 -10.06
CA PRO A 8 0.49 -7.99 -9.22
C PRO A 8 0.48 -7.42 -7.81
N PHE A 9 0.12 -6.14 -7.66
CA PHE A 9 0.01 -5.52 -6.33
C PHE A 9 -1.15 -6.11 -5.53
N VAL A 10 -2.29 -6.32 -6.16
CA VAL A 10 -3.47 -6.91 -5.50
C VAL A 10 -3.18 -8.35 -5.06
N GLU A 11 -2.70 -9.18 -5.97
CA GLU A 11 -2.41 -10.59 -5.69
C GLU A 11 -1.33 -10.74 -4.61
N THR A 12 -0.27 -9.97 -4.71
CA THR A 12 0.84 -10.01 -3.75
C THR A 12 0.38 -9.54 -2.37
N SER A 13 -0.44 -8.48 -2.32
CA SER A 13 -0.98 -7.98 -1.06
C SER A 13 -1.79 -9.05 -0.34
N PHE A 14 -2.65 -9.77 -1.06
CA PHE A 14 -3.41 -10.89 -0.51
C PHE A 14 -2.50 -11.97 0.06
N ARG A 15 -1.58 -12.44 -0.75
CA ARG A 15 -0.69 -13.55 -0.38
C ARG A 15 0.18 -13.19 0.82
N VAL A 16 0.80 -12.03 0.79
CA VAL A 16 1.69 -11.58 1.89
C VAL A 16 0.89 -11.40 3.17
N LEU A 17 -0.28 -10.76 3.10
CA LEU A 17 -1.12 -10.60 4.30
C LEU A 17 -1.53 -11.94 4.89
N GLN A 18 -1.95 -12.90 4.06
CA GLN A 18 -2.29 -14.23 4.54
C GLN A 18 -1.11 -14.91 5.22
N GLU A 19 0.08 -14.81 4.64
CA GLU A 19 1.30 -15.40 5.20
C GLU A 19 1.67 -14.78 6.54
N VAL A 20 1.71 -13.44 6.62
CA VAL A 20 2.10 -12.76 7.87
C VAL A 20 1.06 -12.90 8.97
N LEU A 21 -0.19 -13.20 8.62
CA LEU A 21 -1.27 -13.44 9.57
C LEU A 21 -1.48 -14.93 9.87
N GLY A 22 -0.50 -15.77 9.53
CA GLY A 22 -0.52 -17.19 9.87
C GLY A 22 -1.59 -18.01 9.13
N GLY A 23 -1.96 -17.60 7.92
CA GLY A 23 -2.98 -18.25 7.13
C GLY A 23 -4.40 -17.77 7.40
N ALA A 24 -4.56 -16.68 8.15
CA ALA A 24 -5.87 -16.10 8.42
C ALA A 24 -6.53 -15.61 7.12
N GLU A 25 -7.86 -15.60 7.11
CA GLU A 25 -8.63 -15.18 5.94
C GLU A 25 -8.45 -13.68 5.66
N VAL A 26 -8.18 -13.35 4.40
CA VAL A 26 -8.16 -11.99 3.89
C VAL A 26 -9.20 -11.87 2.79
N LYS A 27 -10.08 -10.89 2.90
CA LYS A 27 -11.13 -10.62 1.92
C LYS A 27 -10.86 -9.32 1.20
N ARG A 28 -11.29 -9.25 -0.05
CA ARG A 28 -11.24 -8.01 -0.81
C ARG A 28 -12.62 -7.37 -0.80
N GLY A 29 -12.68 -6.08 -0.42
CA GLY A 29 -13.88 -5.28 -0.58
C GLY A 29 -14.06 -4.81 -2.03
N ASP A 30 -15.12 -4.07 -2.27
CA ASP A 30 -15.40 -3.54 -3.60
C ASP A 30 -14.35 -2.50 -3.99
N LEU A 31 -13.89 -2.61 -5.24
CA LEU A 31 -12.94 -1.63 -5.80
C LEU A 31 -13.64 -0.32 -6.08
N TYR A 32 -12.95 0.78 -5.83
CA TYR A 32 -13.47 2.10 -6.15
C TYR A 32 -12.33 3.07 -6.47
N LEU A 33 -12.70 4.20 -7.08
CA LEU A 33 -11.75 5.24 -7.44
C LEU A 33 -11.83 6.40 -6.47
N LYS A 34 -10.68 6.97 -6.13
CA LYS A 34 -10.57 8.21 -5.35
C LYS A 34 -9.62 9.16 -6.06
N SER A 35 -9.74 10.44 -5.74
CA SER A 35 -8.70 11.40 -6.08
C SER A 35 -7.39 11.02 -5.38
N THR A 36 -6.27 11.28 -6.04
CA THR A 36 -4.96 11.09 -5.42
C THR A 36 -4.72 12.06 -4.24
N ALA A 37 -5.43 13.20 -4.23
CA ALA A 37 -5.45 14.10 -3.07
C ALA A 37 -6.56 13.63 -2.13
N MET A 38 -6.20 13.08 -0.98
CA MET A 38 -7.18 12.46 -0.08
C MET A 38 -6.69 12.46 1.37
N PRO A 39 -7.62 12.44 2.34
CA PRO A 39 -7.24 12.24 3.72
C PRO A 39 -6.76 10.79 3.95
N VAL A 40 -5.83 10.61 4.87
CA VAL A 40 -5.36 9.29 5.31
C VAL A 40 -5.96 8.93 6.65
N MET A 41 -6.06 7.61 6.93
CA MET A 41 -6.76 7.12 8.12
C MET A 41 -5.97 7.24 9.43
N GLY A 42 -4.65 7.36 9.35
CA GLY A 42 -3.82 7.49 10.55
C GLY A 42 -2.40 6.98 10.34
N VAL A 43 -2.25 5.85 9.68
CA VAL A 43 -0.94 5.29 9.31
C VAL A 43 -0.95 5.01 7.81
N ALA A 44 0.03 5.54 7.10
CA ALA A 44 0.14 5.33 5.67
C ALA A 44 1.59 5.03 5.30
N ALA A 45 1.80 3.96 4.53
CA ALA A 45 3.10 3.63 3.97
C ALA A 45 3.07 3.91 2.46
N LEU A 46 3.99 4.74 2.00
CA LEU A 46 4.05 5.19 0.60
C LEU A 46 5.28 4.62 -0.08
N VAL A 47 5.08 4.03 -1.25
CA VAL A 47 6.17 3.57 -2.12
C VAL A 47 6.03 4.25 -3.47
N GLY A 48 7.05 4.96 -3.90
CA GLY A 48 7.11 5.56 -5.22
C GLY A 48 7.51 4.56 -6.28
N LEU A 49 6.96 4.72 -7.48
CA LEU A 49 7.25 3.90 -8.65
C LEU A 49 7.81 4.75 -9.77
N ALA A 50 8.82 4.23 -10.44
CA ALA A 50 9.47 4.87 -11.59
C ALA A 50 9.80 3.81 -12.65
N GLY A 51 10.47 4.23 -13.71
CA GLY A 51 10.84 3.35 -14.83
C GLY A 51 9.93 3.58 -16.02
N ASP A 52 9.30 2.52 -16.54
CA ASP A 52 8.36 2.62 -17.65
C ASP A 52 7.05 3.31 -17.24
N VAL A 53 6.85 3.44 -15.95
CA VAL A 53 5.68 4.07 -15.34
C VAL A 53 6.10 5.12 -14.33
N GLU A 54 5.16 5.94 -13.93
CA GLU A 54 5.31 6.82 -12.77
C GLU A 54 4.07 6.69 -11.90
N GLY A 55 4.25 6.89 -10.60
CA GLY A 55 3.14 6.80 -9.67
C GLY A 55 3.55 6.33 -8.31
N ARG A 56 2.58 5.79 -7.58
CA ARG A 56 2.78 5.36 -6.20
C ARG A 56 1.81 4.26 -5.79
N VAL A 57 2.23 3.53 -4.77
CA VAL A 57 1.35 2.63 -4.03
C VAL A 57 1.31 3.13 -2.59
N LEU A 58 0.13 3.25 -2.04
CA LEU A 58 -0.09 3.69 -0.67
C LEU A 58 -0.84 2.59 0.08
N PHE A 59 -0.37 2.27 1.27
CA PHE A 59 -1.05 1.36 2.20
C PHE A 59 -1.60 2.22 3.32
N ASP A 60 -2.92 2.38 3.37
CA ASP A 60 -3.58 3.28 4.31
C ASP A 60 -4.41 2.48 5.32
N MET A 61 -4.29 2.82 6.60
CA MET A 61 -4.97 2.09 7.67
C MET A 61 -5.11 2.97 8.92
N THR A 62 -5.98 2.55 9.82
CA THR A 62 -6.10 3.20 11.12
C THR A 62 -4.92 2.81 12.02
N TYR A 63 -4.68 3.59 13.08
CA TYR A 63 -3.70 3.22 14.11
C TYR A 63 -4.00 1.85 14.71
N GLU A 64 -5.28 1.58 14.99
CA GLU A 64 -5.70 0.30 15.55
C GLU A 64 -5.33 -0.87 14.64
N THR A 65 -5.62 -0.75 13.36
CA THR A 65 -5.25 -1.79 12.38
C THR A 65 -3.75 -1.97 12.32
N ALA A 66 -2.98 -0.87 12.29
CA ALA A 66 -1.53 -0.92 12.24
C ALA A 66 -0.95 -1.63 13.49
N LEU A 67 -1.47 -1.34 14.67
CA LEU A 67 -1.05 -2.00 15.91
C LEU A 67 -1.41 -3.48 15.92
N ASN A 68 -2.60 -3.83 15.45
CA ASN A 68 -3.04 -5.22 15.37
C ASN A 68 -2.15 -6.03 14.40
N LEU A 69 -1.83 -5.47 13.24
CA LEU A 69 -0.93 -6.11 12.27
C LEU A 69 0.48 -6.27 12.85
N ALA A 70 1.02 -5.20 13.41
CA ALA A 70 2.36 -5.24 14.00
C ALA A 70 2.45 -6.24 15.15
N SER A 71 1.41 -6.31 15.98
CA SER A 71 1.32 -7.26 17.08
C SER A 71 1.32 -8.70 16.56
N LYS A 72 0.51 -8.97 15.53
CA LYS A 72 0.41 -10.31 14.95
C LYS A 72 1.72 -10.73 14.31
N MET A 73 2.35 -9.83 13.56
CA MET A 73 3.61 -10.12 12.87
C MET A 73 4.78 -10.34 13.82
N ASN A 74 4.78 -9.70 14.99
CA ASN A 74 5.83 -9.85 15.99
C ASN A 74 5.53 -10.92 17.04
N GLY A 75 4.33 -11.52 17.02
CA GLY A 75 3.95 -12.54 17.99
C GLY A 75 3.79 -12.03 19.41
N GLU A 76 3.57 -10.72 19.58
CA GLU A 76 3.37 -10.11 20.90
C GLU A 76 2.42 -8.90 20.79
N THR A 77 1.72 -8.59 21.86
CA THR A 77 0.80 -7.44 21.87
C THR A 77 1.57 -6.14 21.99
N LEU A 78 1.48 -5.31 20.95
CA LEU A 78 2.04 -3.95 20.96
C LEU A 78 0.92 -2.97 21.30
N THR A 79 1.16 -2.08 22.24
CA THR A 79 0.16 -1.12 22.72
C THR A 79 0.39 0.30 22.21
N GLN A 80 1.55 0.55 21.63
CA GLN A 80 1.92 1.87 21.11
C GLN A 80 2.53 1.71 19.71
N PHE A 81 2.31 2.70 18.89
CA PHE A 81 2.90 2.74 17.56
C PHE A 81 4.34 3.26 17.65
N ASP A 82 5.19 2.47 18.29
CA ASP A 82 6.61 2.73 18.54
C ASP A 82 7.49 2.39 17.33
N ASP A 83 8.79 2.45 17.50
CA ASP A 83 9.75 2.17 16.42
C ASP A 83 9.62 0.74 15.87
N LEU A 84 9.32 -0.25 16.74
CA LEU A 84 9.11 -1.62 16.30
C LEU A 84 7.85 -1.73 15.43
N ALA A 85 6.75 -1.13 15.86
CA ALA A 85 5.51 -1.13 15.09
C ALA A 85 5.70 -0.43 13.73
N LYS A 86 6.38 0.71 13.73
CA LYS A 86 6.70 1.47 12.49
C LYS A 86 7.54 0.64 11.53
N ALA A 87 8.59 0.00 12.03
CA ALA A 87 9.46 -0.86 11.25
C ALA A 87 8.68 -2.04 10.67
N THR A 88 7.76 -2.62 11.42
CA THR A 88 6.94 -3.75 10.99
C THR A 88 6.02 -3.37 9.83
N ILE A 89 5.33 -2.24 9.92
CA ILE A 89 4.46 -1.78 8.84
C ILE A 89 5.27 -1.42 7.59
N SER A 90 6.42 -0.78 7.77
CA SER A 90 7.33 -0.48 6.65
C SER A 90 7.81 -1.76 5.96
N GLU A 91 8.15 -2.79 6.75
CA GLU A 91 8.55 -4.10 6.21
C GLU A 91 7.42 -4.76 5.43
N LEU A 92 6.19 -4.71 5.94
CA LEU A 92 5.02 -5.24 5.24
C LEU A 92 4.85 -4.58 3.86
N ALA A 93 4.91 -3.26 3.81
CA ALA A 93 4.80 -2.52 2.56
C ALA A 93 5.94 -2.90 1.60
N ASN A 94 7.15 -3.02 2.12
CA ASN A 94 8.32 -3.40 1.31
C ASN A 94 8.19 -4.82 0.74
N LEU A 95 7.75 -5.78 1.55
CA LEU A 95 7.54 -7.16 1.11
C LEU A 95 6.52 -7.23 -0.03
N ILE A 96 5.41 -6.53 0.11
CA ILE A 96 4.36 -6.53 -0.90
C ILE A 96 4.86 -5.90 -2.20
N THR A 97 5.45 -4.72 -2.12
CA THR A 97 5.85 -3.98 -3.32
C THR A 97 7.02 -4.63 -4.04
N ALA A 98 7.99 -5.17 -3.31
CA ALA A 98 9.12 -5.86 -3.91
C ALA A 98 8.69 -7.11 -4.68
N GLN A 99 7.78 -7.89 -4.11
CA GLN A 99 7.27 -9.09 -4.79
C GLN A 99 6.37 -8.73 -5.99
N ALA A 100 5.59 -7.67 -5.87
CA ALA A 100 4.76 -7.19 -6.98
C ALA A 100 5.63 -6.73 -8.16
N VAL A 101 6.70 -6.01 -7.89
CA VAL A 101 7.64 -5.56 -8.92
C VAL A 101 8.39 -6.72 -9.55
N THR A 102 8.74 -7.74 -8.78
CA THR A 102 9.33 -8.96 -9.34
C THR A 102 8.39 -9.60 -10.37
N LYS A 103 7.10 -9.71 -10.05
CA LYS A 103 6.10 -10.21 -11.01
C LYS A 103 6.00 -9.33 -12.26
N LEU A 104 6.05 -8.02 -12.09
CA LEU A 104 6.00 -7.09 -13.21
C LEU A 104 7.20 -7.24 -14.12
N HIS A 105 8.39 -7.44 -13.57
CA HIS A 105 9.61 -7.71 -14.35
C HIS A 105 9.47 -9.01 -15.13
N GLU A 106 8.90 -10.05 -14.54
CA GLU A 106 8.65 -11.32 -15.24
C GLU A 106 7.68 -11.15 -16.42
N LEU A 107 6.77 -10.18 -16.34
CA LEU A 107 5.83 -9.85 -17.41
C LEU A 107 6.44 -8.91 -18.46
N GLY A 108 7.69 -8.48 -18.27
CA GLY A 108 8.38 -7.60 -19.20
C GLY A 108 8.29 -6.11 -18.91
N PHE A 109 7.70 -5.73 -17.79
CA PHE A 109 7.60 -4.32 -17.37
C PHE A 109 8.77 -3.95 -16.46
N LYS A 110 9.37 -2.79 -16.68
CA LYS A 110 10.46 -2.28 -15.85
C LYS A 110 9.94 -1.27 -14.85
N PHE A 111 9.90 -1.67 -13.60
CA PHE A 111 9.49 -0.81 -12.50
C PHE A 111 10.65 -0.69 -11.50
N ASP A 112 10.93 0.54 -11.09
CA ASP A 112 11.85 0.83 -10.00
C ASP A 112 11.04 1.30 -8.79
N LEU A 113 11.50 0.96 -7.59
CA LEU A 113 10.85 1.30 -6.33
C LEU A 113 11.68 2.29 -5.53
N THR A 114 11.01 3.18 -4.81
CA THR A 114 11.65 3.87 -3.69
C THR A 114 11.46 3.02 -2.42
N PRO A 115 12.32 3.19 -1.41
CA PRO A 115 12.03 2.61 -0.09
C PRO A 115 10.71 3.15 0.45
N PRO A 116 9.99 2.38 1.29
CA PRO A 116 8.76 2.87 1.90
C PRO A 116 9.00 4.10 2.76
N THR A 117 8.11 5.09 2.65
CA THR A 117 8.05 6.22 3.57
C THR A 117 6.80 6.06 4.42
N LEU A 118 6.95 6.08 5.74
CA LEU A 118 5.84 5.90 6.66
C LEU A 118 5.38 7.25 7.20
N PHE A 119 4.07 7.46 7.15
CA PHE A 119 3.42 8.63 7.72
C PHE A 119 2.50 8.15 8.84
N ALA A 120 2.55 8.83 9.98
CA ALA A 120 1.67 8.54 11.11
C ALA A 120 1.21 9.86 11.73
N GLY A 121 -0.08 10.02 11.90
CA GLY A 121 -0.65 11.24 12.49
C GLY A 121 -2.14 11.32 12.28
N GLU A 122 -2.74 12.27 12.99
CA GLU A 122 -4.16 12.59 12.83
C GLU A 122 -4.34 13.69 11.80
N LYS A 123 -5.45 13.62 11.05
CA LYS A 123 -5.85 14.65 10.09
C LYS A 123 -4.81 14.96 9.01
N MET A 124 -4.03 13.95 8.63
CA MET A 124 -3.11 14.11 7.51
C MET A 124 -3.86 14.02 6.19
N GLU A 125 -3.37 14.74 5.21
CA GLU A 125 -3.88 14.68 3.84
C GLU A 125 -2.73 14.52 2.87
N ILE A 126 -2.97 13.75 1.83
CA ILE A 126 -2.10 13.74 0.66
C ILE A 126 -2.70 14.73 -0.33
N ALA A 127 -1.94 15.76 -0.66
CA ALA A 127 -2.38 16.79 -1.57
C ALA A 127 -1.72 16.64 -2.93
N ALA A 128 -2.45 17.00 -3.98
CA ALA A 128 -1.86 17.10 -5.30
C ALA A 128 -0.93 18.31 -5.35
N LEU A 129 0.22 18.14 -6.00
CA LEU A 129 1.15 19.26 -6.20
C LEU A 129 0.58 20.26 -7.20
N PRO A 130 0.78 21.58 -6.98
CA PRO A 130 0.39 22.57 -7.96
C PRO A 130 1.05 22.28 -9.32
N GLY A 131 0.26 22.32 -10.39
CA GLY A 131 0.74 22.03 -11.73
C GLY A 131 0.85 20.55 -12.08
N SER A 132 0.58 19.65 -11.14
CA SER A 132 0.51 18.23 -11.46
C SER A 132 -0.70 17.95 -12.35
N ALA A 133 -0.65 16.81 -13.07
CA ALA A 133 -1.77 16.40 -13.90
C ALA A 133 -3.03 16.32 -13.05
N GLN A 134 -4.04 17.07 -13.47
CA GLN A 134 -5.31 17.09 -12.75
C GLN A 134 -6.06 15.79 -13.00
N ASN A 135 -6.86 15.39 -12.01
CA ASN A 135 -7.73 14.23 -12.10
C ASN A 135 -7.00 12.88 -12.22
N VAL A 136 -5.81 12.79 -11.65
CA VAL A 136 -5.20 11.47 -11.46
C VAL A 136 -6.02 10.75 -10.41
N GLU A 137 -6.62 9.64 -10.81
CA GLU A 137 -7.41 8.81 -9.92
C GLU A 137 -6.56 7.68 -9.39
N ALA A 138 -6.80 7.33 -8.14
CA ALA A 138 -6.22 6.16 -7.52
C ALA A 138 -7.27 5.06 -7.42
N LEU A 139 -6.89 3.84 -7.75
CA LEU A 139 -7.73 2.67 -7.52
C LEU A 139 -7.56 2.24 -6.07
N ILE A 140 -8.66 2.13 -5.35
CA ILE A 140 -8.66 1.67 -3.97
C ILE A 140 -9.10 0.22 -3.94
N VAL A 141 -8.25 -0.61 -3.32
CA VAL A 141 -8.52 -2.03 -3.11
C VAL A 141 -8.59 -2.26 -1.60
N PRO A 142 -9.79 -2.39 -1.03
CA PRO A 142 -9.91 -2.70 0.40
C PRO A 142 -9.49 -4.14 0.66
N LEU A 143 -8.61 -4.32 1.64
CA LEU A 143 -8.15 -5.63 2.10
C LEU A 143 -8.60 -5.79 3.55
N ILE A 144 -9.49 -6.74 3.79
CA ILE A 144 -10.16 -6.92 5.08
C ILE A 144 -9.63 -8.19 5.75
N SER A 145 -9.10 -8.03 6.95
CA SER A 145 -8.56 -9.12 7.75
C SER A 145 -9.09 -9.04 9.18
N GLU A 146 -8.75 -10.01 10.00
CA GLU A 146 -9.05 -9.99 11.43
C GLU A 146 -8.43 -8.79 12.16
N CYS A 147 -7.33 -8.25 11.62
CA CYS A 147 -6.67 -7.07 12.20
C CYS A 147 -7.35 -5.75 11.84
N GLY A 148 -8.18 -5.74 10.82
CA GLY A 148 -8.86 -4.56 10.32
C GLY A 148 -8.70 -4.41 8.82
N GLU A 149 -9.08 -3.23 8.31
CA GLU A 149 -9.04 -2.94 6.89
C GLU A 149 -7.79 -2.15 6.52
N ILE A 150 -7.11 -2.60 5.46
CA ILE A 150 -6.07 -1.83 4.80
C ILE A 150 -6.61 -1.39 3.45
N GLU A 151 -6.54 -0.10 3.15
CA GLU A 151 -6.81 0.37 1.80
C GLU A 151 -5.50 0.39 1.00
N LEU A 152 -5.40 -0.51 0.04
CA LEU A 152 -4.35 -0.46 -0.96
C LEU A 152 -4.75 0.57 -2.00
N ASN A 153 -3.94 1.59 -2.17
CA ASN A 153 -4.22 2.73 -3.03
C ASN A 153 -3.17 2.75 -4.13
N VAL A 154 -3.57 2.49 -5.37
CA VAL A 154 -2.66 2.35 -6.50
C VAL A 154 -2.92 3.46 -7.52
N ALA A 155 -1.93 4.29 -7.74
CA ALA A 155 -1.99 5.36 -8.75
C ALA A 155 -0.77 5.19 -9.66
N ILE A 156 -0.97 4.60 -10.82
CA ILE A 156 0.10 4.29 -11.76
C ILE A 156 -0.32 4.74 -13.15
N ARG A 157 0.58 5.41 -13.84
CA ARG A 157 0.38 5.78 -15.24
C ARG A 157 1.63 5.50 -16.04
N GLU A 158 1.46 5.28 -17.34
CA GLU A 158 2.60 5.15 -18.24
C GLU A 158 3.34 6.49 -18.32
N ARG A 159 4.66 6.39 -18.38
CA ARG A 159 5.50 7.57 -18.46
C ARG A 159 5.31 8.20 -19.82
N ALA A 160 5.08 9.52 -19.86
CA ALA A 160 5.04 10.26 -21.12
C ALA A 160 6.44 10.30 -21.75
N GLU A 161 6.51 9.99 -23.04
CA GLU A 161 7.75 10.11 -23.81
C GLU A 161 8.11 11.57 -24.07
#